data_36fd3f7146708aa3175056f2fbe08d64
#
_entry.id   36fd3f7146708aa3175056f2fbe08d64
#
_cell.length_a   1.000
_cell.length_b   1.000
_cell.length_c   1.000
_cell.angle_alpha   90.00
_cell.angle_beta   90.00
_cell.angle_gamma   90.00
#
_symmetry.space_group_name_H-M   'P 1'
#
loop_
_entity.id
_entity.type
_entity.pdbx_description
1 polymer ?
#
loop_
_entity_poly.entity_id
_entity_poly.type
_entity_poly.pdbx_seq_one_letter_code
_entity_poly.pdbx_strand_id
1 'polypeptide(L)'
;MPEKRKDSKGRVLKDGESQRANGTYDYRYTDIHKKRRCIYAKSLTELRKKEDELWRDLADGIDYAAGEMTVADLVDRYMNLKRGLKPNSLRSYNTAVKRIHADPFGQKAIKTVKLSDAKGWFVFLHDSGFKQNTIGILQSVVRPAFEMAVEDDIIRKNPFKFKLSDVVPKDAYVRNALTREQQEKYLQFVQDYGGNYYDDIVILIGTGLRVSELYGLTRADIDFERHCIHVRRQLCRTAEKPYFVTPPKTKSGIRNVPMTDTVCAALRRVVKARASTKVEALVDGCSGFLFLDKSGMPKVAMHLENYMRGVQGKFEKAYGKPVPRITPHVLRHTFCTNVQQAGLDVKSLQYLMGHSNASVTLDVYTHSSFESVERAFEQIAGNL
;
A
#
# COMPACT_ATOMS: atom_id res chain seq x y z
N MET A 1 61.99 -12.41 28.27
CA MET A 1 60.52 -12.25 27.86
C MET A 1 60.48 -11.15 26.84
N PRO A 2 59.77 -11.28 25.72
CA PRO A 2 59.69 -10.18 24.77
C PRO A 2 59.04 -8.98 25.44
N GLU A 3 59.59 -7.80 25.19
CA GLU A 3 59.14 -6.55 25.76
C GLU A 3 57.71 -6.25 25.27
N LYS A 4 56.75 -6.02 26.18
CA LYS A 4 55.37 -5.77 25.85
C LYS A 4 55.26 -4.45 25.09
N ARG A 5 54.66 -4.46 23.91
CA ARG A 5 54.43 -3.25 23.10
C ARG A 5 53.59 -2.24 23.89
N LYS A 6 54.05 -0.97 23.88
CA LYS A 6 53.40 0.13 24.57
C LYS A 6 52.95 1.22 23.56
N ASP A 7 51.90 1.90 23.87
CA ASP A 7 51.49 3.10 23.12
C ASP A 7 52.33 4.33 23.52
N SER A 8 52.09 5.46 22.85
CA SER A 8 52.76 6.74 23.12
C SER A 8 52.54 7.28 24.56
N LYS A 9 51.57 6.74 25.30
CA LYS A 9 51.26 7.08 26.70
C LYS A 9 51.75 6.02 27.68
N GLY A 10 52.61 5.08 27.26
CA GLY A 10 53.17 4.01 28.09
C GLY A 10 52.22 2.86 28.42
N ARG A 11 51.01 2.80 27.86
CA ARG A 11 50.02 1.75 28.14
C ARG A 11 50.35 0.51 27.31
N VAL A 12 50.27 -0.67 27.93
CA VAL A 12 50.53 -1.95 27.28
C VAL A 12 49.44 -2.26 26.26
N LEU A 13 49.84 -2.57 25.02
CA LEU A 13 48.99 -3.04 23.94
C LEU A 13 48.87 -4.58 23.97
N LYS A 14 47.64 -5.09 23.78
CA LYS A 14 47.36 -6.52 23.63
C LYS A 14 47.75 -7.00 22.23
N ASP A 15 47.77 -8.34 22.03
CA ASP A 15 47.97 -8.92 20.71
C ASP A 15 46.84 -8.49 19.76
N GLY A 16 47.22 -8.07 18.55
CA GLY A 16 46.29 -7.50 17.56
C GLY A 16 46.07 -5.98 17.66
N GLU A 17 46.32 -5.37 18.87
CA GLU A 17 46.24 -3.92 19.05
C GLU A 17 47.47 -3.21 18.48
N SER A 18 47.29 -2.06 17.83
CA SER A 18 48.38 -1.15 17.48
C SER A 18 47.95 0.32 17.54
N GLN A 19 48.95 1.22 17.73
CA GLN A 19 48.72 2.66 17.61
C GLN A 19 49.34 3.15 16.31
N ARG A 20 48.58 3.91 15.55
CA ARG A 20 49.00 4.50 14.29
C ARG A 20 49.71 5.82 14.50
N ALA A 21 50.50 6.26 13.50
CA ALA A 21 51.26 7.53 13.54
C ALA A 21 50.35 8.76 13.77
N ASN A 22 49.10 8.71 13.36
CA ASN A 22 48.10 9.76 13.58
C ASN A 22 47.45 9.74 14.98
N GLY A 23 47.93 8.86 15.88
CA GLY A 23 47.43 8.75 17.25
C GLY A 23 46.16 7.88 17.42
N THR A 24 45.55 7.39 16.34
CA THR A 24 44.43 6.46 16.41
C THR A 24 44.90 5.04 16.69
N TYR A 25 44.00 4.18 17.13
CA TYR A 25 44.27 2.78 17.46
C TYR A 25 43.56 1.86 16.48
N ASP A 26 44.17 0.71 16.21
CA ASP A 26 43.57 -0.35 15.42
C ASP A 26 43.76 -1.72 16.09
N TYR A 27 42.78 -2.59 15.90
CA TYR A 27 42.76 -3.98 16.30
C TYR A 27 42.53 -4.88 15.10
N ARG A 28 43.42 -5.86 14.89
CA ARG A 28 43.34 -6.82 13.77
C ARG A 28 42.82 -8.15 14.26
N TYR A 29 41.82 -8.66 13.58
CA TYR A 29 41.21 -9.95 13.87
C TYR A 29 40.89 -10.72 12.59
N THR A 30 40.58 -12.00 12.73
CA THR A 30 40.08 -12.84 11.64
C THR A 30 38.58 -13.07 11.85
N ASP A 31 37.75 -12.76 10.83
CA ASP A 31 36.32 -12.96 10.90
C ASP A 31 35.91 -14.44 10.75
N ILE A 32 34.60 -14.75 10.88
CA ILE A 32 34.03 -16.09 10.72
C ILE A 32 34.28 -16.70 9.33
N HIS A 33 34.52 -15.86 8.34
CA HIS A 33 34.85 -16.27 6.95
C HIS A 33 36.37 -16.40 6.72
N LYS A 34 37.16 -16.43 7.76
CA LYS A 34 38.65 -16.52 7.75
C LYS A 34 39.32 -15.33 7.02
N LYS A 35 38.64 -14.19 6.91
CA LYS A 35 39.20 -12.95 6.34
C LYS A 35 39.78 -12.07 7.43
N ARG A 36 40.96 -11.49 7.17
CA ARG A 36 41.57 -10.50 8.08
C ARG A 36 40.81 -9.19 8.02
N ARG A 37 40.41 -8.68 9.17
CA ARG A 37 39.68 -7.43 9.35
C ARG A 37 40.39 -6.54 10.37
N CYS A 38 39.98 -5.27 10.40
CA CYS A 38 40.56 -4.29 11.30
C CYS A 38 39.46 -3.38 11.85
N ILE A 39 39.49 -3.14 13.18
CA ILE A 39 38.62 -2.17 13.85
C ILE A 39 39.47 -0.95 14.19
N TYR A 40 38.88 0.24 14.06
CA TYR A 40 39.54 1.51 14.36
C TYR A 40 38.84 2.25 15.49
N ALA A 41 39.64 2.97 16.33
CA ALA A 41 39.13 3.82 17.39
C ALA A 41 40.01 5.03 17.62
N LYS A 42 39.45 6.10 18.18
CA LYS A 42 40.21 7.32 18.53
C LYS A 42 40.99 7.17 19.84
N SER A 43 40.62 6.22 20.67
CA SER A 43 41.28 5.95 21.94
C SER A 43 41.40 4.46 22.20
N LEU A 44 42.38 4.05 23.03
CA LEU A 44 42.58 2.65 23.43
C LEU A 44 41.37 2.11 24.22
N THR A 45 40.73 2.95 25.04
CA THR A 45 39.53 2.56 25.80
C THR A 45 38.35 2.26 24.86
N GLU A 46 38.17 3.08 23.84
CA GLU A 46 37.15 2.86 22.81
C GLU A 46 37.44 1.61 21.98
N LEU A 47 38.73 1.38 21.64
CA LEU A 47 39.15 0.19 20.92
C LEU A 47 38.78 -1.07 21.69
N ARG A 48 39.17 -1.14 22.97
CA ARG A 48 38.88 -2.30 23.83
C ARG A 48 37.42 -2.57 24.03
N LYS A 49 36.60 -1.52 24.13
CA LYS A 49 35.14 -1.67 24.16
C LYS A 49 34.63 -2.33 22.88
N LYS A 50 35.13 -1.91 21.72
CA LYS A 50 34.76 -2.51 20.41
C LYS A 50 35.29 -3.96 20.28
N GLU A 51 36.45 -4.27 20.86
CA GLU A 51 36.99 -5.64 20.94
C GLU A 51 36.06 -6.54 21.78
N ASP A 52 35.66 -6.08 22.96
CA ASP A 52 34.77 -6.84 23.85
C ASP A 52 33.40 -7.10 23.19
N GLU A 53 32.89 -6.13 22.45
CA GLU A 53 31.67 -6.29 21.64
C GLU A 53 31.88 -7.30 20.51
N LEU A 54 32.98 -7.20 19.76
CA LEU A 54 33.36 -8.13 18.70
C LEU A 54 33.46 -9.57 19.20
N TRP A 55 34.23 -9.79 20.30
CA TRP A 55 34.43 -11.14 20.80
C TRP A 55 33.16 -11.77 21.34
N ARG A 56 32.26 -10.97 21.91
CA ARG A 56 30.92 -11.39 22.32
C ARG A 56 30.08 -11.80 21.15
N ASP A 57 30.09 -11.00 20.07
CA ASP A 57 29.34 -11.29 18.86
C ASP A 57 29.89 -12.56 18.16
N LEU A 58 31.22 -12.70 18.06
CA LEU A 58 31.84 -13.88 17.48
C LEU A 58 31.55 -15.15 18.31
N ALA A 59 31.55 -15.05 19.64
CA ALA A 59 31.21 -16.17 20.53
C ALA A 59 29.74 -16.62 20.36
N ASP A 60 28.85 -15.70 20.03
CA ASP A 60 27.45 -15.97 19.78
C ASP A 60 27.16 -16.30 18.29
N GLY A 61 28.21 -16.43 17.45
CA GLY A 61 28.07 -16.75 16.03
C GLY A 61 27.66 -15.59 15.12
N ILE A 62 27.62 -14.35 15.65
CA ILE A 62 27.18 -13.16 14.89
C ILE A 62 28.27 -12.71 13.91
N ASP A 63 27.90 -12.50 12.64
CA ASP A 63 28.78 -11.91 11.62
C ASP A 63 28.92 -10.39 11.81
N TYR A 64 29.85 -10.03 12.70
CA TYR A 64 30.16 -8.63 13.02
C TYR A 64 30.50 -7.80 11.77
N ALA A 65 31.18 -8.40 10.77
CA ALA A 65 31.58 -7.69 9.56
C ALA A 65 30.38 -7.42 8.62
N ALA A 66 29.46 -8.35 8.54
CA ALA A 66 28.22 -8.17 7.76
C ALA A 66 27.30 -7.08 8.37
N GLY A 67 27.36 -6.89 9.68
CA GLY A 67 26.61 -5.84 10.38
C GLY A 67 27.02 -4.40 10.04
N GLU A 68 28.14 -4.20 9.33
CA GLU A 68 28.57 -2.88 8.82
C GLU A 68 27.77 -2.42 7.58
N MET A 69 27.04 -3.34 6.91
CA MET A 69 26.19 -2.94 5.79
C MET A 69 25.15 -1.90 6.22
N THR A 70 24.75 -1.03 5.30
CA THR A 70 23.73 -0.01 5.57
C THR A 70 22.32 -0.60 5.60
N VAL A 71 21.37 0.12 6.19
CA VAL A 71 19.94 -0.23 6.13
C VAL A 71 19.47 -0.32 4.67
N ALA A 72 19.93 0.58 3.79
CA ALA A 72 19.62 0.56 2.37
C ALA A 72 20.12 -0.70 1.69
N ASP A 73 21.39 -1.10 1.93
CA ASP A 73 21.98 -2.33 1.37
C ASP A 73 21.23 -3.58 1.84
N LEU A 74 20.85 -3.64 3.12
CA LEU A 74 20.06 -4.74 3.66
C LEU A 74 18.69 -4.85 2.99
N VAL A 75 18.04 -3.71 2.79
CA VAL A 75 16.74 -3.65 2.10
C VAL A 75 16.88 -4.10 0.65
N ASP A 76 17.92 -3.68 -0.07
CA ASP A 76 18.18 -4.13 -1.44
C ASP A 76 18.42 -5.64 -1.49
N ARG A 77 19.23 -6.19 -0.57
CA ARG A 77 19.45 -7.63 -0.45
C ARG A 77 18.13 -8.38 -0.25
N TYR A 78 17.27 -7.92 0.66
CA TYR A 78 15.95 -8.49 0.90
C TYR A 78 15.06 -8.43 -0.36
N MET A 79 14.99 -7.27 -1.03
CA MET A 79 14.17 -7.09 -2.22
C MET A 79 14.64 -7.94 -3.40
N ASN A 80 15.95 -8.15 -3.55
CA ASN A 80 16.54 -9.01 -4.56
C ASN A 80 16.18 -10.49 -4.38
N LEU A 81 15.90 -10.93 -3.16
CA LEU A 81 15.45 -12.29 -2.86
C LEU A 81 13.92 -12.45 -2.98
N LYS A 82 13.18 -11.36 -2.85
CA LYS A 82 11.72 -11.40 -2.83
C LYS A 82 11.15 -11.63 -4.23
N ARG A 83 10.34 -12.68 -4.38
CA ARG A 83 9.69 -13.05 -5.66
C ARG A 83 8.17 -13.04 -5.51
N GLY A 84 7.44 -13.08 -6.62
CA GLY A 84 5.98 -13.26 -6.64
C GLY A 84 5.16 -12.03 -6.22
N LEU A 85 5.77 -10.84 -6.16
CA LEU A 85 5.02 -9.61 -5.86
C LEU A 85 4.12 -9.22 -7.04
N LYS A 86 2.88 -8.86 -6.72
CA LYS A 86 1.96 -8.25 -7.72
C LYS A 86 2.51 -6.89 -8.17
N PRO A 87 2.32 -6.47 -9.44
CA PRO A 87 2.89 -5.23 -9.99
C PRO A 87 2.67 -3.99 -9.13
N ASN A 88 1.45 -3.80 -8.61
CA ASN A 88 1.14 -2.66 -7.75
C ASN A 88 1.86 -2.71 -6.38
N SER A 89 2.05 -3.90 -5.81
CA SER A 89 2.81 -4.07 -4.57
C SER A 89 4.29 -3.79 -4.81
N LEU A 90 4.84 -4.29 -5.92
CA LEU A 90 6.22 -4.02 -6.34
C LEU A 90 6.47 -2.52 -6.50
N ARG A 91 5.55 -1.80 -7.17
CA ARG A 91 5.63 -0.34 -7.31
C ARG A 91 5.69 0.37 -5.95
N SER A 92 4.81 -0.02 -5.01
CA SER A 92 4.79 0.57 -3.67
C SER A 92 6.08 0.29 -2.91
N TYR A 93 6.60 -0.93 -3.01
CA TYR A 93 7.87 -1.32 -2.39
C TYR A 93 9.06 -0.60 -3.01
N ASN A 94 9.13 -0.48 -4.34
CA ASN A 94 10.19 0.29 -5.02
C ASN A 94 10.17 1.76 -4.60
N THR A 95 8.98 2.34 -4.38
CA THR A 95 8.87 3.71 -3.87
C THR A 95 9.40 3.80 -2.43
N ALA A 96 9.12 2.81 -1.59
CA ALA A 96 9.64 2.73 -0.23
C ALA A 96 11.17 2.57 -0.22
N VAL A 97 11.71 1.68 -1.06
CA VAL A 97 13.16 1.48 -1.23
C VAL A 97 13.86 2.78 -1.62
N LYS A 98 13.37 3.46 -2.67
CA LYS A 98 13.93 4.76 -3.10
C LYS A 98 13.96 5.79 -1.98
N ARG A 99 12.93 5.80 -1.14
CA ARG A 99 12.86 6.70 0.01
C ARG A 99 13.87 6.33 1.09
N ILE A 100 14.04 5.03 1.40
CA ILE A 100 15.03 4.56 2.36
C ILE A 100 16.44 4.95 1.91
N HIS A 101 16.76 4.81 0.61
CA HIS A 101 18.05 5.25 0.06
C HIS A 101 18.30 6.76 0.19
N ALA A 102 17.26 7.57 0.01
CA ALA A 102 17.34 9.03 0.11
C ALA A 102 17.36 9.56 1.55
N ASP A 103 16.99 8.72 2.53
CA ASP A 103 16.87 9.12 3.93
C ASP A 103 18.22 8.87 4.67
N PRO A 104 18.69 9.80 5.53
CA PRO A 104 19.88 9.58 6.34
C PRO A 104 19.84 8.31 7.20
N PHE A 105 18.63 7.87 7.61
CA PHE A 105 18.44 6.62 8.34
C PHE A 105 18.87 5.41 7.48
N GLY A 106 18.64 5.45 6.18
CA GLY A 106 19.06 4.40 5.24
C GLY A 106 20.58 4.19 5.17
N GLN A 107 21.37 5.19 5.54
CA GLN A 107 22.84 5.15 5.53
C GLN A 107 23.44 4.65 6.85
N LYS A 108 22.63 4.39 7.89
CA LYS A 108 23.12 3.84 9.15
C LYS A 108 23.52 2.39 8.99
N ALA A 109 24.65 1.99 9.62
CA ALA A 109 25.04 0.59 9.73
C ALA A 109 24.01 -0.19 10.56
N ILE A 110 23.55 -1.35 10.07
CA ILE A 110 22.42 -2.08 10.69
C ILE A 110 22.70 -2.51 12.13
N LYS A 111 23.95 -2.82 12.47
CA LYS A 111 24.37 -3.17 13.84
C LYS A 111 24.19 -2.03 14.84
N THR A 112 24.15 -0.78 14.37
CA THR A 112 24.01 0.41 15.24
C THR A 112 22.54 0.79 15.45
N VAL A 113 21.63 0.24 14.68
CA VAL A 113 20.20 0.59 14.73
C VAL A 113 19.54 -0.05 15.95
N LYS A 114 19.08 0.78 16.87
CA LYS A 114 18.33 0.37 18.07
C LYS A 114 16.83 0.54 17.87
N LEU A 115 16.05 -0.08 18.75
CA LEU A 115 14.59 0.08 18.78
C LEU A 115 14.17 1.56 18.88
N SER A 116 14.89 2.36 19.68
CA SER A 116 14.65 3.80 19.82
C SER A 116 14.90 4.55 18.52
N ASP A 117 15.94 4.19 17.75
CA ASP A 117 16.22 4.81 16.45
C ASP A 117 15.12 4.49 15.44
N ALA A 118 14.67 3.23 15.39
CA ALA A 118 13.61 2.79 14.49
C ALA A 118 12.28 3.49 14.79
N LYS A 119 11.90 3.60 16.07
CA LYS A 119 10.71 4.34 16.50
C LYS A 119 10.85 5.84 16.23
N GLY A 120 11.99 6.44 16.59
CA GLY A 120 12.28 7.85 16.36
C GLY A 120 12.23 8.23 14.87
N TRP A 121 12.72 7.35 13.98
CA TRP A 121 12.61 7.56 12.53
C TRP A 121 11.17 7.61 12.06
N PHE A 122 10.30 6.71 12.53
CA PHE A 122 8.89 6.72 12.14
C PHE A 122 8.13 7.92 12.69
N VAL A 123 8.45 8.37 13.93
CA VAL A 123 7.90 9.62 14.49
C VAL A 123 8.35 10.80 13.63
N PHE A 124 9.63 10.91 13.31
CA PHE A 124 10.16 11.96 12.45
C PHE A 124 9.47 12.01 11.07
N LEU A 125 9.26 10.84 10.45
CA LEU A 125 8.53 10.77 9.18
C LEU A 125 7.09 11.26 9.31
N HIS A 126 6.40 10.90 10.38
CA HIS A 126 5.04 11.35 10.65
C HIS A 126 4.98 12.86 10.86
N ASP A 127 5.88 13.41 11.66
CA ASP A 127 5.97 14.85 11.93
C ASP A 127 6.36 15.64 10.67
N SER A 128 7.07 15.00 9.74
CA SER A 128 7.35 15.52 8.40
C SER A 128 6.15 15.42 7.43
N GLY A 129 4.97 15.02 7.90
CA GLY A 129 3.72 14.98 7.14
C GLY A 129 3.41 13.66 6.44
N PHE A 130 4.20 12.58 6.67
CA PHE A 130 3.86 11.27 6.11
C PHE A 130 2.74 10.62 6.89
N LYS A 131 1.73 10.13 6.18
CA LYS A 131 0.62 9.40 6.79
C LYS A 131 1.05 8.03 7.28
N GLN A 132 0.40 7.54 8.35
CA GLN A 132 0.67 6.24 8.95
C GLN A 132 0.70 5.11 7.90
N ASN A 133 -0.22 5.12 6.94
CA ASN A 133 -0.25 4.11 5.88
C ASN A 133 1.01 4.13 5.01
N THR A 134 1.60 5.29 4.73
CA THR A 134 2.85 5.42 3.97
C THR A 134 4.02 4.88 4.79
N ILE A 135 4.07 5.20 6.08
CA ILE A 135 5.07 4.68 7.02
C ILE A 135 4.90 3.15 7.17
N GLY A 136 3.66 2.65 7.17
CA GLY A 136 3.37 1.21 7.17
C GLY A 136 3.95 0.47 5.96
N ILE A 137 3.98 1.10 4.77
CA ILE A 137 4.65 0.53 3.60
C ILE A 137 6.17 0.46 3.82
N LEU A 138 6.79 1.49 4.39
CA LEU A 138 8.22 1.46 4.76
C LEU A 138 8.49 0.33 5.76
N GLN A 139 7.67 0.22 6.83
CA GLN A 139 7.79 -0.85 7.80
C GLN A 139 7.65 -2.25 7.17
N SER A 140 6.75 -2.41 6.18
CA SER A 140 6.55 -3.69 5.47
C SER A 140 7.75 -4.12 4.62
N VAL A 141 8.71 -3.24 4.40
CA VAL A 141 9.98 -3.50 3.72
C VAL A 141 11.12 -3.67 4.72
N VAL A 142 11.30 -2.70 5.65
CA VAL A 142 12.44 -2.75 6.57
C VAL A 142 12.33 -3.86 7.62
N ARG A 143 11.13 -4.09 8.17
CA ARG A 143 10.94 -5.12 9.21
C ARG A 143 11.32 -6.53 8.75
N PRO A 144 10.85 -7.05 7.59
CA PRO A 144 11.28 -8.38 7.13
C PRO A 144 12.75 -8.40 6.68
N ALA A 145 13.32 -7.27 6.18
CA ALA A 145 14.74 -7.19 5.87
C ALA A 145 15.59 -7.36 7.13
N PHE A 146 15.23 -6.71 8.24
CA PHE A 146 15.90 -6.89 9.53
C PHE A 146 15.62 -8.27 10.17
N GLU A 147 14.45 -8.88 9.91
CA GLU A 147 14.21 -10.27 10.35
C GLU A 147 15.16 -11.23 9.64
N MET A 148 15.33 -11.08 8.31
CA MET A 148 16.32 -11.83 7.55
C MET A 148 17.74 -11.65 8.13
N ALA A 149 18.12 -10.43 8.53
CA ALA A 149 19.43 -10.20 9.14
C ALA A 149 19.59 -10.87 10.53
N VAL A 150 18.49 -11.07 11.26
CA VAL A 150 18.49 -11.87 12.51
C VAL A 150 18.63 -13.36 12.19
N GLU A 151 17.89 -13.85 11.20
CA GLU A 151 17.91 -15.27 10.75
C GLU A 151 19.26 -15.66 10.12
N ASP A 152 19.95 -14.67 9.50
CA ASP A 152 21.31 -14.83 8.94
C ASP A 152 22.42 -14.60 9.98
N ASP A 153 22.12 -14.50 11.28
CA ASP A 153 23.06 -14.23 12.37
C ASP A 153 23.93 -12.97 12.18
N ILE A 154 23.38 -11.94 11.52
CA ILE A 154 24.09 -10.66 11.31
C ILE A 154 23.83 -9.70 12.48
N ILE A 155 22.63 -9.75 13.06
CA ILE A 155 22.22 -8.94 14.21
C ILE A 155 21.41 -9.78 15.21
N ARG A 156 21.47 -9.44 16.50
CA ARG A 156 20.79 -10.21 17.56
C ARG A 156 19.28 -10.03 17.61
N LYS A 157 18.77 -8.86 17.26
CA LYS A 157 17.36 -8.50 17.44
C LYS A 157 16.91 -7.57 16.33
N ASN A 158 15.66 -7.75 15.88
CA ASN A 158 15.05 -6.88 14.92
C ASN A 158 14.52 -5.60 15.60
N PRO A 159 15.08 -4.41 15.32
CA PRO A 159 14.65 -3.14 15.92
C PRO A 159 13.26 -2.67 15.43
N PHE A 160 12.71 -3.28 14.36
CA PHE A 160 11.38 -2.95 13.82
C PHE A 160 10.28 -3.89 14.31
N LYS A 161 10.54 -4.74 15.31
CA LYS A 161 9.55 -5.69 15.85
C LYS A 161 8.62 -5.01 16.85
N PHE A 162 7.79 -4.07 16.36
CA PHE A 162 6.75 -3.38 17.13
C PHE A 162 5.53 -3.09 16.24
N LYS A 163 4.39 -2.77 16.87
CA LYS A 163 3.20 -2.31 16.15
C LYS A 163 3.34 -0.83 15.80
N LEU A 164 3.10 -0.48 14.54
CA LEU A 164 3.19 0.92 14.09
C LEU A 164 2.21 1.83 14.85
N SER A 165 1.01 1.33 15.16
CA SER A 165 0.00 2.06 15.93
C SER A 165 0.44 2.52 17.32
N ASP A 166 1.47 1.86 17.89
CA ASP A 166 1.99 2.21 19.21
C ASP A 166 2.97 3.39 19.16
N VAL A 167 3.35 3.83 17.95
CA VAL A 167 4.37 4.86 17.71
C VAL A 167 3.82 6.01 16.88
N VAL A 168 3.01 5.71 15.88
CA VAL A 168 2.43 6.69 14.97
C VAL A 168 0.91 6.56 15.03
N PRO A 169 0.19 7.63 15.38
CA PRO A 169 -1.26 7.61 15.43
C PRO A 169 -1.87 7.35 14.04
N LYS A 170 -3.05 6.72 14.03
CA LYS A 170 -3.79 6.52 12.80
C LYS A 170 -4.37 7.88 12.36
N ASP A 171 -4.02 8.28 11.12
CA ASP A 171 -4.60 9.47 10.53
C ASP A 171 -6.13 9.32 10.47
N ALA A 172 -6.84 10.29 11.03
CA ALA A 172 -8.31 10.35 11.03
C ALA A 172 -8.83 10.77 9.64
N TYR A 173 -8.59 9.94 8.61
CA TYR A 173 -9.20 10.13 7.31
C TYR A 173 -10.42 9.23 7.19
N VAL A 174 -11.57 9.77 7.58
CA VAL A 174 -12.86 9.13 7.33
C VAL A 174 -13.22 9.39 5.86
N ARG A 175 -13.29 8.34 5.05
CA ARG A 175 -13.88 8.44 3.71
C ARG A 175 -15.39 8.49 3.88
N ASN A 176 -15.94 9.68 3.92
CA ASN A 176 -17.39 9.83 4.00
C ASN A 176 -18.05 9.42 2.69
N ALA A 177 -19.07 8.58 2.78
CA ALA A 177 -20.00 8.37 1.70
C ALA A 177 -20.71 9.69 1.34
N LEU A 178 -21.13 9.85 0.12
CA LEU A 178 -21.98 10.97 -0.27
C LEU A 178 -23.35 10.80 0.39
N THR A 179 -23.90 11.91 0.91
CA THR A 179 -25.33 11.94 1.27
C THR A 179 -26.19 11.79 0.02
N ARG A 180 -27.47 11.45 0.20
CA ARG A 180 -28.43 11.37 -0.92
C ARG A 180 -28.46 12.66 -1.71
N GLU A 181 -28.59 13.80 -1.04
CA GLU A 181 -28.58 15.12 -1.67
C GLU A 181 -27.29 15.35 -2.48
N GLN A 182 -26.13 15.05 -1.91
CA GLN A 182 -24.85 15.19 -2.60
C GLN A 182 -24.74 14.27 -3.83
N GLN A 183 -25.23 13.05 -3.72
CA GLN A 183 -25.26 12.09 -4.82
C GLN A 183 -26.12 12.58 -5.99
N GLU A 184 -27.35 13.00 -5.71
CA GLU A 184 -28.29 13.49 -6.72
C GLU A 184 -27.75 14.73 -7.42
N LYS A 185 -27.26 15.71 -6.64
CA LYS A 185 -26.67 16.95 -7.18
C LYS A 185 -25.41 16.67 -8.00
N TYR A 186 -24.59 15.72 -7.58
CA TYR A 186 -23.39 15.35 -8.34
C TYR A 186 -23.73 14.65 -9.66
N LEU A 187 -24.69 13.75 -9.67
CA LEU A 187 -25.15 13.08 -10.88
C LEU A 187 -25.76 14.09 -11.86
N GLN A 188 -26.62 15.01 -11.38
CA GLN A 188 -27.19 16.09 -12.19
C GLN A 188 -26.07 16.97 -12.77
N PHE A 189 -25.14 17.42 -11.93
CA PHE A 189 -24.02 18.24 -12.36
C PHE A 189 -23.19 17.57 -13.46
N VAL A 190 -22.84 16.29 -13.28
CA VAL A 190 -22.06 15.55 -14.28
C VAL A 190 -22.84 15.37 -15.58
N GLN A 191 -24.15 15.16 -15.51
CA GLN A 191 -25.01 15.07 -16.67
C GLN A 191 -25.06 16.39 -17.45
N ASP A 192 -25.24 17.52 -16.75
CA ASP A 192 -25.37 18.87 -17.36
C ASP A 192 -24.01 19.40 -17.84
N TYR A 193 -22.95 19.12 -17.08
CA TYR A 193 -21.59 19.54 -17.42
C TYR A 193 -21.10 18.88 -18.73
N GLY A 194 -21.65 17.72 -19.06
CA GLY A 194 -21.28 16.94 -20.22
C GLY A 194 -19.99 16.16 -20.04
N GLY A 195 -19.72 15.32 -21.00
CA GLY A 195 -18.55 14.44 -21.01
C GLY A 195 -18.95 12.96 -20.95
N ASN A 196 -18.06 12.12 -21.45
CA ASN A 196 -18.30 10.70 -21.71
C ASN A 196 -18.16 9.84 -20.43
N TYR A 197 -18.44 10.37 -19.22
CA TYR A 197 -18.25 9.67 -17.95
C TYR A 197 -19.51 9.61 -17.07
N TYR A 198 -20.64 10.20 -17.53
CA TYR A 198 -21.88 10.14 -16.75
C TYR A 198 -22.31 8.69 -16.49
N ASP A 199 -22.38 7.87 -17.53
CA ASP A 199 -22.77 6.47 -17.40
C ASP A 199 -21.76 5.65 -16.58
N ASP A 200 -20.46 5.92 -16.72
CA ASP A 200 -19.41 5.29 -15.90
C ASP A 200 -19.67 5.55 -14.40
N ILE A 201 -20.04 6.79 -14.03
CA ILE A 201 -20.32 7.20 -12.65
C ILE A 201 -21.64 6.58 -12.16
N VAL A 202 -22.71 6.60 -12.98
CA VAL A 202 -24.00 5.97 -12.66
C VAL A 202 -23.82 4.48 -12.37
N ILE A 203 -23.05 3.78 -13.21
CA ILE A 203 -22.80 2.36 -13.03
C ILE A 203 -21.99 2.12 -11.74
N LEU A 204 -20.95 2.90 -11.48
CA LEU A 204 -20.13 2.73 -10.26
C LEU A 204 -20.92 2.96 -8.98
N ILE A 205 -21.78 4.01 -8.95
CA ILE A 205 -22.57 4.34 -7.76
C ILE A 205 -23.76 3.39 -7.56
N GLY A 206 -24.24 2.75 -8.67
CA GLY A 206 -25.33 1.80 -8.63
C GLY A 206 -24.92 0.33 -8.48
N THR A 207 -23.62 0.01 -8.54
CA THR A 207 -23.12 -1.37 -8.48
C THR A 207 -22.00 -1.60 -7.46
N GLY A 208 -21.34 -0.53 -7.03
CA GLY A 208 -20.18 -0.63 -6.16
C GLY A 208 -18.97 -1.33 -6.79
N LEU A 209 -18.89 -1.48 -8.10
CA LEU A 209 -17.73 -2.02 -8.81
C LEU A 209 -16.47 -1.22 -8.49
N ARG A 210 -15.30 -1.89 -8.49
CA ARG A 210 -14.03 -1.16 -8.56
C ARG A 210 -13.88 -0.58 -9.97
N VAL A 211 -13.29 0.59 -10.09
CA VAL A 211 -13.09 1.22 -11.41
C VAL A 211 -12.31 0.33 -12.39
N SER A 212 -11.37 -0.47 -11.89
CA SER A 212 -10.63 -1.45 -12.69
C SER A 212 -11.49 -2.67 -13.10
N GLU A 213 -12.51 -3.02 -12.31
CA GLU A 213 -13.52 -4.03 -12.65
C GLU A 213 -14.45 -3.48 -13.73
N LEU A 214 -14.95 -2.24 -13.57
CA LEU A 214 -15.78 -1.57 -14.57
C LEU A 214 -15.12 -1.54 -15.96
N TYR A 215 -13.87 -1.06 -16.01
CA TYR A 215 -13.16 -0.98 -17.29
C TYR A 215 -12.65 -2.32 -17.82
N GLY A 216 -12.68 -3.36 -17.00
CA GLY A 216 -12.45 -4.73 -17.42
C GLY A 216 -13.66 -5.44 -18.01
N LEU A 217 -14.86 -4.80 -18.01
CA LEU A 217 -16.08 -5.40 -18.54
C LEU A 217 -16.04 -5.47 -20.07
N THR A 218 -16.47 -6.60 -20.57
CA THR A 218 -16.76 -6.85 -21.99
C THR A 218 -18.26 -7.05 -22.18
N ARG A 219 -18.72 -7.06 -23.44
CA ARG A 219 -20.14 -7.31 -23.73
C ARG A 219 -20.62 -8.67 -23.18
N ALA A 220 -19.77 -9.68 -23.17
CA ALA A 220 -20.10 -11.01 -22.67
C ALA A 220 -20.27 -11.08 -21.12
N ASP A 221 -19.92 -10.00 -20.41
CA ASP A 221 -20.08 -9.93 -18.97
C ASP A 221 -21.42 -9.32 -18.53
N ILE A 222 -22.25 -8.85 -19.49
CA ILE A 222 -23.53 -8.20 -19.20
C ILE A 222 -24.68 -9.10 -19.62
N ASP A 223 -25.43 -9.55 -18.64
CA ASP A 223 -26.66 -10.30 -18.84
C ASP A 223 -27.86 -9.36 -18.60
N PHE A 224 -28.42 -8.83 -19.69
CA PHE A 224 -29.57 -7.93 -19.64
C PHE A 224 -30.91 -8.61 -19.34
N GLU A 225 -30.98 -9.94 -19.52
CA GLU A 225 -32.21 -10.70 -19.25
C GLU A 225 -32.32 -10.98 -17.75
N ARG A 226 -31.19 -11.38 -17.14
CA ARG A 226 -31.10 -11.63 -15.69
C ARG A 226 -30.75 -10.40 -14.85
N HIS A 227 -30.62 -9.24 -15.49
CA HIS A 227 -30.19 -8.00 -14.84
C HIS A 227 -28.92 -8.21 -13.99
N CYS A 228 -27.85 -8.75 -14.60
CA CYS A 228 -26.66 -9.17 -13.88
C CYS A 228 -25.36 -8.79 -14.61
N ILE A 229 -24.36 -8.36 -13.84
CA ILE A 229 -22.99 -8.13 -14.31
C ILE A 229 -22.10 -9.25 -13.76
N HIS A 230 -21.36 -9.94 -14.63
CA HIS A 230 -20.39 -10.95 -14.28
C HIS A 230 -18.99 -10.33 -14.10
N VAL A 231 -18.55 -10.14 -12.87
CA VAL A 231 -17.21 -9.61 -12.58
C VAL A 231 -16.19 -10.73 -12.59
N ARG A 232 -15.36 -10.81 -13.62
CA ARG A 232 -14.38 -11.90 -13.83
C ARG A 232 -12.96 -11.40 -13.90
N ARG A 233 -12.73 -10.12 -14.19
CA ARG A 233 -11.40 -9.54 -14.44
C ARG A 233 -11.31 -8.09 -14.01
N GLN A 234 -10.10 -7.59 -14.00
CA GLN A 234 -9.78 -6.18 -13.80
C GLN A 234 -8.84 -5.73 -14.91
N LEU A 235 -9.07 -4.56 -15.47
CA LEU A 235 -8.14 -3.91 -16.38
C LEU A 235 -7.24 -2.96 -15.59
N CYS A 236 -5.95 -3.16 -15.70
CA CYS A 236 -4.94 -2.43 -14.97
C CYS A 236 -3.94 -1.76 -15.90
N ARG A 237 -3.18 -0.78 -15.35
CA ARG A 237 -2.11 -0.09 -16.05
C ARG A 237 -0.95 0.19 -15.08
N THR A 238 0.28 0.00 -15.54
CA THR A 238 1.50 0.51 -14.88
C THR A 238 2.32 1.33 -15.88
N ALA A 239 3.42 1.92 -15.43
CA ALA A 239 4.33 2.63 -16.31
C ALA A 239 5.01 1.67 -17.30
N GLU A 240 5.34 0.47 -16.83
CA GLU A 240 6.06 -0.56 -17.60
C GLU A 240 5.11 -1.35 -18.53
N LYS A 241 3.84 -1.54 -18.11
CA LYS A 241 2.83 -2.26 -18.89
C LYS A 241 1.58 -1.40 -19.01
N PRO A 242 1.37 -0.75 -20.17
CA PRO A 242 0.27 0.22 -20.36
C PRO A 242 -1.12 -0.36 -20.16
N TYR A 243 -1.31 -1.64 -20.52
CA TYR A 243 -2.57 -2.36 -20.35
C TYR A 243 -2.27 -3.81 -19.99
N PHE A 244 -2.95 -4.31 -18.98
CA PHE A 244 -2.94 -5.72 -18.64
C PHE A 244 -4.22 -6.12 -17.89
N VAL A 245 -4.63 -7.37 -18.11
CA VAL A 245 -5.79 -7.96 -17.44
C VAL A 245 -5.30 -8.85 -16.31
N THR A 246 -5.94 -8.73 -15.15
CA THR A 246 -5.72 -9.64 -14.03
C THR A 246 -7.05 -10.18 -13.52
N PRO A 247 -7.09 -11.38 -12.96
CA PRO A 247 -8.24 -11.80 -12.16
C PRO A 247 -8.40 -10.85 -10.97
N PRO A 248 -9.58 -10.76 -10.38
CA PRO A 248 -9.79 -10.04 -9.14
C PRO A 248 -8.77 -10.47 -8.08
N LYS A 249 -8.43 -9.54 -7.18
CA LYS A 249 -7.37 -9.73 -6.17
C LYS A 249 -7.57 -10.98 -5.28
N THR A 250 -8.84 -11.38 -5.10
CA THR A 250 -9.27 -12.51 -4.28
C THR A 250 -10.31 -13.34 -5.01
N LYS A 251 -10.51 -14.61 -4.61
CA LYS A 251 -11.58 -15.46 -5.15
C LYS A 251 -12.96 -14.81 -4.99
N SER A 252 -13.22 -14.14 -3.86
CA SER A 252 -14.45 -13.39 -3.61
C SER A 252 -14.67 -12.19 -4.56
N GLY A 253 -13.64 -11.79 -5.30
CA GLY A 253 -13.76 -10.75 -6.32
C GLY A 253 -14.46 -11.22 -7.58
N ILE A 254 -14.46 -12.53 -7.87
CA ILE A 254 -15.25 -13.15 -8.95
C ILE A 254 -16.66 -13.31 -8.41
N ARG A 255 -17.62 -12.55 -8.97
CA ARG A 255 -18.98 -12.49 -8.45
C ARG A 255 -19.95 -11.98 -9.49
N ASN A 256 -21.21 -12.18 -9.21
CA ASN A 256 -22.33 -11.62 -9.98
C ASN A 256 -22.89 -10.44 -9.21
N VAL A 257 -23.09 -9.31 -9.89
CA VAL A 257 -23.64 -8.07 -9.31
C VAL A 257 -24.99 -7.79 -9.99
N PRO A 258 -26.11 -7.76 -9.24
CA PRO A 258 -27.42 -7.42 -9.79
C PRO A 258 -27.43 -5.96 -10.25
N MET A 259 -28.25 -5.68 -11.26
CA MET A 259 -28.42 -4.34 -11.83
C MET A 259 -29.82 -3.83 -11.53
N THR A 260 -29.89 -2.57 -11.10
CA THR A 260 -31.15 -1.81 -11.12
C THR A 260 -31.48 -1.37 -12.55
N ASP A 261 -32.73 -0.97 -12.80
CA ASP A 261 -33.13 -0.46 -14.13
C ASP A 261 -32.31 0.74 -14.58
N THR A 262 -31.93 1.62 -13.66
CA THR A 262 -31.02 2.75 -13.91
C THR A 262 -29.65 2.29 -14.42
N VAL A 263 -29.08 1.27 -13.80
CA VAL A 263 -27.79 0.68 -14.23
C VAL A 263 -27.94 -0.03 -15.57
N CYS A 264 -29.01 -0.77 -15.77
CA CYS A 264 -29.32 -1.39 -17.07
C CYS A 264 -29.43 -0.36 -18.18
N ALA A 265 -30.15 0.73 -17.94
CA ALA A 265 -30.30 1.82 -18.91
C ALA A 265 -28.94 2.48 -19.24
N ALA A 266 -28.11 2.74 -18.24
CA ALA A 266 -26.75 3.26 -18.42
C ALA A 266 -25.89 2.31 -19.26
N LEU A 267 -25.86 1.01 -18.93
CA LEU A 267 -25.11 0.01 -19.70
C LEU A 267 -25.64 -0.14 -21.13
N ARG A 268 -26.97 -0.06 -21.37
CA ARG A 268 -27.53 -0.07 -22.71
C ARG A 268 -27.05 1.14 -23.54
N ARG A 269 -26.93 2.34 -22.91
CA ARG A 269 -26.37 3.53 -23.59
C ARG A 269 -24.88 3.31 -23.91
N VAL A 270 -24.11 2.77 -22.98
CA VAL A 270 -22.68 2.45 -23.20
C VAL A 270 -22.51 1.46 -24.34
N VAL A 271 -23.29 0.36 -24.36
CA VAL A 271 -23.24 -0.64 -25.44
C VAL A 271 -23.65 -0.05 -26.80
N LYS A 272 -24.67 0.81 -26.81
CA LYS A 272 -25.15 1.48 -28.05
C LYS A 272 -24.13 2.51 -28.55
N ALA A 273 -23.53 3.27 -27.65
CA ALA A 273 -22.54 4.32 -27.98
C ALA A 273 -21.16 3.75 -28.33
N ARG A 274 -20.89 2.48 -27.99
CA ARG A 274 -19.63 1.85 -28.26
C ARG A 274 -19.34 1.80 -29.75
N ALA A 275 -18.35 2.56 -30.19
CA ALA A 275 -17.92 2.57 -31.56
C ALA A 275 -17.46 1.19 -32.03
N SER A 276 -17.86 0.79 -33.22
CA SER A 276 -17.29 -0.35 -33.92
C SER A 276 -15.89 0.06 -34.40
N THR A 277 -14.85 -0.57 -33.86
CA THR A 277 -13.48 -0.32 -34.30
C THR A 277 -13.09 -1.33 -35.36
N LYS A 278 -12.35 -0.88 -36.40
CA LYS A 278 -11.85 -1.80 -37.45
C LYS A 278 -10.93 -2.89 -36.86
N VAL A 279 -10.21 -2.54 -35.80
CA VAL A 279 -9.36 -3.46 -35.05
C VAL A 279 -9.71 -3.33 -33.56
N GLU A 280 -10.15 -4.43 -32.96
CA GLU A 280 -10.42 -4.50 -31.54
C GLU A 280 -9.12 -4.56 -30.75
N ALA A 281 -9.05 -3.78 -29.66
CA ALA A 281 -7.92 -3.86 -28.75
C ALA A 281 -7.88 -5.24 -28.07
N LEU A 282 -6.77 -5.94 -28.26
CA LEU A 282 -6.48 -7.22 -27.60
C LEU A 282 -5.51 -6.98 -26.43
N VAL A 283 -5.96 -7.28 -25.22
CA VAL A 283 -5.15 -7.13 -24.00
C VAL A 283 -5.12 -8.46 -23.25
N ASP A 284 -3.95 -9.09 -23.18
CA ASP A 284 -3.75 -10.39 -22.53
C ASP A 284 -4.80 -11.44 -22.95
N GLY A 285 -5.13 -11.51 -24.25
CA GLY A 285 -6.10 -12.43 -24.81
C GLY A 285 -7.57 -12.01 -24.63
N CYS A 286 -7.86 -10.85 -24.03
CA CYS A 286 -9.20 -10.31 -23.87
C CYS A 286 -9.47 -9.19 -24.89
N SER A 287 -10.66 -9.20 -25.49
CA SER A 287 -11.13 -8.17 -26.42
C SER A 287 -12.60 -7.82 -26.13
N GLY A 288 -13.18 -6.89 -26.87
CA GLY A 288 -14.60 -6.52 -26.73
C GLY A 288 -14.90 -5.67 -25.49
N PHE A 289 -13.91 -4.94 -24.95
CA PHE A 289 -14.10 -4.03 -23.82
C PHE A 289 -15.19 -3.00 -24.11
N LEU A 290 -16.05 -2.73 -23.14
CA LEU A 290 -17.20 -1.82 -23.31
C LEU A 290 -16.80 -0.35 -23.31
N PHE A 291 -15.85 0.03 -22.51
CA PHE A 291 -15.47 1.42 -22.28
C PHE A 291 -14.18 1.75 -23.03
N LEU A 292 -14.32 2.44 -24.15
CA LEU A 292 -13.19 2.85 -24.99
C LEU A 292 -12.91 4.34 -24.86
N ASP A 293 -11.66 4.71 -25.02
CA ASP A 293 -11.25 6.10 -25.18
C ASP A 293 -11.39 6.55 -26.66
N LYS A 294 -11.02 7.80 -26.96
CA LYS A 294 -11.12 8.37 -28.31
C LYS A 294 -10.22 7.67 -29.34
N SER A 295 -9.20 6.95 -28.89
CA SER A 295 -8.29 6.19 -29.75
C SER A 295 -8.72 4.75 -29.99
N GLY A 296 -9.86 4.34 -29.41
CA GLY A 296 -10.37 2.96 -29.49
C GLY A 296 -9.70 2.01 -28.48
N MET A 297 -8.84 2.52 -27.60
CA MET A 297 -8.23 1.73 -26.53
C MET A 297 -9.15 1.68 -25.29
N PRO A 298 -9.10 0.60 -24.50
CA PRO A 298 -9.90 0.51 -23.29
C PRO A 298 -9.56 1.64 -22.31
N LYS A 299 -10.58 2.27 -21.73
CA LYS A 299 -10.39 3.21 -20.61
C LYS A 299 -9.77 2.50 -19.43
N VAL A 300 -8.94 3.19 -18.66
CA VAL A 300 -8.36 2.72 -17.39
C VAL A 300 -8.70 3.69 -16.26
N ALA A 301 -8.58 3.25 -15.03
CA ALA A 301 -8.94 4.01 -13.81
C ALA A 301 -8.50 5.47 -13.85
N MET A 302 -7.28 5.72 -14.34
CA MET A 302 -6.69 7.07 -14.43
C MET A 302 -7.55 8.04 -15.28
N HIS A 303 -8.22 7.58 -16.32
CA HIS A 303 -9.06 8.44 -17.17
C HIS A 303 -10.23 9.02 -16.37
N LEU A 304 -10.96 8.18 -15.63
CA LEU A 304 -12.07 8.63 -14.78
C LEU A 304 -11.56 9.46 -13.60
N GLU A 305 -10.47 9.05 -12.95
CA GLU A 305 -9.88 9.78 -11.82
C GLU A 305 -9.45 11.20 -12.22
N ASN A 306 -8.87 11.37 -13.42
CA ASN A 306 -8.48 12.67 -13.94
C ASN A 306 -9.71 13.52 -14.25
N TYR A 307 -10.74 12.94 -14.87
CA TYR A 307 -12.02 13.63 -15.11
C TYR A 307 -12.65 14.12 -13.80
N MET A 308 -12.81 13.22 -12.81
CA MET A 308 -13.40 13.55 -11.52
C MET A 308 -12.58 14.62 -10.78
N ARG A 309 -11.26 14.57 -10.87
CA ARG A 309 -10.39 15.61 -10.32
C ARG A 309 -10.60 16.96 -10.99
N GLY A 310 -10.74 16.98 -12.31
CA GLY A 310 -10.96 18.20 -13.09
C GLY A 310 -12.31 18.87 -12.83
N VAL A 311 -13.34 18.08 -12.48
CA VAL A 311 -14.69 18.61 -12.23
C VAL A 311 -14.97 18.91 -10.75
N GLN A 312 -14.16 18.40 -9.81
CA GLN A 312 -14.40 18.54 -8.37
C GLN A 312 -14.61 20.00 -7.93
N GLY A 313 -13.67 20.88 -8.23
CA GLY A 313 -13.77 22.29 -7.82
C GLY A 313 -14.92 23.05 -8.52
N LYS A 314 -15.30 22.63 -9.72
CA LYS A 314 -16.45 23.19 -10.45
C LYS A 314 -17.77 22.75 -9.80
N PHE A 315 -17.86 21.49 -9.40
CA PHE A 315 -19.01 20.96 -8.68
C PHE A 315 -19.15 21.64 -7.30
N GLU A 316 -18.07 21.76 -6.54
CA GLU A 316 -18.09 22.45 -5.23
C GLU A 316 -18.59 23.90 -5.35
N LYS A 317 -18.10 24.61 -6.39
CA LYS A 317 -18.56 25.98 -6.68
C LYS A 317 -20.05 26.05 -7.06
N ALA A 318 -20.51 25.09 -7.91
CA ALA A 318 -21.92 25.04 -8.33
C ALA A 318 -22.86 24.60 -7.19
N TYR A 319 -22.41 23.67 -6.35
CA TYR A 319 -23.18 23.16 -5.22
C TYR A 319 -23.24 24.16 -4.06
N GLY A 320 -22.25 25.06 -3.95
CA GLY A 320 -22.20 26.10 -2.93
C GLY A 320 -21.91 25.60 -1.52
N LYS A 321 -21.51 24.34 -1.33
CA LYS A 321 -21.20 23.71 -0.03
C LYS A 321 -19.94 22.86 -0.16
N PRO A 322 -19.15 22.70 0.91
CA PRO A 322 -18.04 21.74 0.94
C PRO A 322 -18.54 20.31 0.74
N VAL A 323 -17.88 19.58 -0.12
CA VAL A 323 -18.13 18.14 -0.34
C VAL A 323 -16.85 17.36 -0.17
N PRO A 324 -16.92 16.08 0.27
CA PRO A 324 -15.74 15.24 0.29
C PRO A 324 -15.17 15.12 -1.12
N ARG A 325 -13.85 14.93 -1.24
CA ARG A 325 -13.23 14.67 -2.53
C ARG A 325 -13.83 13.42 -3.16
N ILE A 326 -14.59 13.61 -4.25
CA ILE A 326 -15.29 12.53 -4.95
C ILE A 326 -14.28 11.76 -5.80
N THR A 327 -14.19 10.46 -5.57
CA THR A 327 -13.32 9.54 -6.29
C THR A 327 -14.09 8.25 -6.60
N PRO A 328 -13.63 7.38 -7.50
CA PRO A 328 -14.28 6.09 -7.73
C PRO A 328 -14.44 5.25 -6.45
N HIS A 329 -13.51 5.36 -5.51
CA HIS A 329 -13.64 4.71 -4.22
C HIS A 329 -14.71 5.32 -3.32
N VAL A 330 -14.93 6.64 -3.39
CA VAL A 330 -16.04 7.31 -2.67
C VAL A 330 -17.38 6.87 -3.25
N LEU A 331 -17.51 6.77 -4.59
CA LEU A 331 -18.73 6.25 -5.22
C LEU A 331 -19.04 4.81 -4.76
N ARG A 332 -18.02 3.95 -4.74
CA ARG A 332 -18.16 2.59 -4.23
C ARG A 332 -18.51 2.55 -2.73
N HIS A 333 -17.94 3.44 -1.92
CA HIS A 333 -18.28 3.56 -0.50
C HIS A 333 -19.71 4.03 -0.33
N THR A 334 -20.16 5.01 -1.14
CA THR A 334 -21.56 5.49 -1.16
C THR A 334 -22.53 4.35 -1.49
N PHE A 335 -22.24 3.53 -2.52
CA PHE A 335 -23.04 2.33 -2.80
C PHE A 335 -23.13 1.40 -1.59
N CYS A 336 -21.98 1.09 -0.96
CA CYS A 336 -21.91 0.22 0.20
C CYS A 336 -22.80 0.73 1.35
N THR A 337 -22.72 2.04 1.64
CA THR A 337 -23.53 2.70 2.68
C THR A 337 -25.03 2.71 2.32
N ASN A 338 -25.38 3.04 1.07
CA ASN A 338 -26.78 3.07 0.62
C ASN A 338 -27.45 1.69 0.74
N VAL A 339 -26.74 0.64 0.30
CA VAL A 339 -27.26 -0.72 0.34
C VAL A 339 -27.38 -1.24 1.79
N GLN A 340 -26.40 -0.89 2.64
CA GLN A 340 -26.45 -1.18 4.07
C GLN A 340 -27.64 -0.48 4.74
N GLN A 341 -27.87 0.80 4.45
CA GLN A 341 -29.01 1.56 4.98
C GLN A 341 -30.37 1.06 4.45
N ALA A 342 -30.37 0.41 3.28
CA ALA A 342 -31.54 -0.26 2.72
C ALA A 342 -31.80 -1.65 3.37
N GLY A 343 -30.98 -2.09 4.33
CA GLY A 343 -31.22 -3.30 5.11
C GLY A 343 -30.56 -4.56 4.57
N LEU A 344 -29.65 -4.49 3.59
CA LEU A 344 -28.94 -5.68 3.12
C LEU A 344 -28.01 -6.21 4.22
N ASP A 345 -28.04 -7.49 4.46
CA ASP A 345 -27.19 -8.15 5.48
C ASP A 345 -25.69 -8.09 5.14
N VAL A 346 -24.87 -8.22 6.18
CA VAL A 346 -23.40 -8.08 6.08
C VAL A 346 -22.77 -9.07 5.10
N LYS A 347 -23.26 -10.33 5.04
CA LYS A 347 -22.70 -11.35 4.16
C LYS A 347 -23.03 -11.07 2.70
N SER A 348 -24.26 -10.71 2.40
CA SER A 348 -24.70 -10.30 1.07
C SER A 348 -23.97 -9.05 0.60
N LEU A 349 -23.78 -8.06 1.50
CA LEU A 349 -22.99 -6.87 1.19
C LEU A 349 -21.52 -7.20 0.95
N GLN A 350 -20.94 -8.08 1.77
CA GLN A 350 -19.55 -8.57 1.56
C GLN A 350 -19.40 -9.25 0.20
N TYR A 351 -20.37 -10.07 -0.20
CA TYR A 351 -20.39 -10.71 -1.52
C TYR A 351 -20.45 -9.68 -2.64
N LEU A 352 -21.44 -8.74 -2.61
CA LEU A 352 -21.59 -7.70 -3.62
C LEU A 352 -20.33 -6.84 -3.77
N MET A 353 -19.70 -6.50 -2.65
CA MET A 353 -18.48 -5.72 -2.64
C MET A 353 -17.24 -6.53 -3.04
N GLY A 354 -17.28 -7.86 -3.01
CA GLY A 354 -16.12 -8.71 -3.27
C GLY A 354 -14.99 -8.47 -2.26
N HIS A 355 -15.35 -8.33 -0.98
CA HIS A 355 -14.40 -8.21 0.12
C HIS A 355 -13.99 -9.58 0.64
N SER A 356 -12.68 -9.84 0.71
CA SER A 356 -12.14 -11.10 1.25
C SER A 356 -12.23 -11.18 2.78
N ASN A 357 -12.31 -10.04 3.46
CA ASN A 357 -12.40 -9.93 4.90
C ASN A 357 -13.65 -9.13 5.27
N ALA A 358 -14.46 -9.70 6.19
CA ALA A 358 -15.66 -9.06 6.70
C ALA A 358 -15.38 -7.74 7.45
N SER A 359 -14.19 -7.59 8.06
CA SER A 359 -13.83 -6.35 8.78
C SER A 359 -13.96 -5.11 7.90
N VAL A 360 -13.60 -5.20 6.62
CA VAL A 360 -13.72 -4.08 5.67
C VAL A 360 -15.19 -3.70 5.42
N THR A 361 -16.09 -4.67 5.48
CA THR A 361 -17.53 -4.44 5.35
C THR A 361 -18.12 -3.95 6.68
N LEU A 362 -17.66 -4.50 7.80
CA LEU A 362 -18.10 -4.11 9.15
C LEU A 362 -17.73 -2.65 9.48
N ASP A 363 -16.62 -2.14 8.95
CA ASP A 363 -16.24 -0.72 9.12
C ASP A 363 -17.36 0.23 8.63
N VAL A 364 -18.21 -0.18 7.69
CA VAL A 364 -19.39 0.60 7.24
C VAL A 364 -20.53 0.54 8.26
N TYR A 365 -20.67 -0.59 8.97
CA TYR A 365 -21.71 -0.78 9.98
C TYR A 365 -21.38 -0.09 11.32
N THR A 366 -20.13 0.23 11.61
CA THR A 366 -19.71 0.89 12.86
C THR A 366 -20.21 2.33 12.98
N HIS A 367 -20.72 2.91 11.91
CA HIS A 367 -21.33 4.23 11.87
C HIS A 367 -22.87 4.21 11.90
N SER A 368 -23.48 3.10 12.33
CA SER A 368 -24.93 3.00 12.48
C SER A 368 -25.40 3.99 13.57
N SER A 369 -26.28 4.94 13.24
CA SER A 369 -26.93 5.79 14.21
C SER A 369 -28.06 5.01 14.92
N PHE A 370 -28.46 5.48 16.11
CA PHE A 370 -29.60 4.90 16.84
C PHE A 370 -30.84 4.83 15.95
N GLU A 371 -31.11 5.88 15.17
CA GLU A 371 -32.23 5.94 14.22
C GLU A 371 -32.17 4.84 13.13
N SER A 372 -30.96 4.38 12.72
CA SER A 372 -30.81 3.27 11.78
C SER A 372 -31.10 1.93 12.44
N VAL A 373 -30.76 1.80 13.73
CA VAL A 373 -31.09 0.60 14.53
C VAL A 373 -32.58 0.55 14.81
N GLU A 374 -33.22 1.68 15.16
CA GLU A 374 -34.66 1.81 15.39
C GLU A 374 -35.46 1.39 14.15
N ARG A 375 -35.16 1.93 12.98
CA ARG A 375 -35.79 1.54 11.71
C ARG A 375 -35.63 0.06 11.38
N ALA A 376 -34.43 -0.49 11.58
CA ALA A 376 -34.17 -1.91 11.36
C ALA A 376 -34.97 -2.78 12.34
N PHE A 377 -35.10 -2.33 13.59
CA PHE A 377 -35.88 -3.03 14.62
C PHE A 377 -37.38 -2.97 14.30
N GLU A 378 -37.93 -1.83 13.87
CA GLU A 378 -39.31 -1.70 13.45
C GLU A 378 -39.69 -2.64 12.31
N GLN A 379 -38.78 -2.85 11.34
CA GLN A 379 -38.99 -3.79 10.22
C GLN A 379 -39.06 -5.24 10.65
N ILE A 380 -38.42 -5.63 11.77
CA ILE A 380 -38.45 -7.00 12.30
C ILE A 380 -39.50 -7.18 13.40
N ALA A 381 -39.85 -6.13 14.12
CA ALA A 381 -40.79 -6.18 15.24
C ALA A 381 -42.20 -6.69 14.83
N GLY A 382 -42.60 -6.47 13.57
CA GLY A 382 -43.84 -7.03 13.00
C GLY A 382 -43.80 -8.55 12.74
N ASN A 383 -42.63 -9.18 12.85
CA ASN A 383 -42.37 -10.60 12.62
C ASN A 383 -41.93 -11.34 13.90
N LEU A 384 -41.82 -10.64 15.03
CA LEU A 384 -41.56 -11.18 16.38
C LEU A 384 -42.85 -11.30 17.15
#